data_6b1316900110acc22030c3987b603ac8
#
_entry.id   6b1316900110acc22030c3987b603ac8
#
_cell.length_a   1.000
_cell.length_b   1.000
_cell.length_c   1.000
_cell.angle_alpha   90.00
_cell.angle_beta   90.00
_cell.angle_gamma   90.00
#
_symmetry.space_group_name_H-M   'P 1'
#
loop_
_entity.id
_entity.type
_entity.pdbx_description
1 polymer ?
#
loop_
_entity_poly.entity_id
_entity_poly.type
_entity_poly.pdbx_seq_one_letter_code
_entity_poly.pdbx_strand_id
1 'polypeptide(L)'
;MPQFNGFKIVPKVQIDDKDVLSLVYTPGVGACCQAIAKNLESAKIYTNKINSVAVVAFDYAAALKRAIFLKSALLIDAYPLVISDETDKNDFKFAIENLEINFCAFDLSLIEDYAKDIDFNVEIPVLKGSVADLKDFFGAISRNVFMLDIKSLKGTVQERSLQLHELSGGAIETELTEEKRNKPVAIVSDGTAVLGFGNIGALASIPVMEGKAALYADFADVDAFPFCVKTQKSEEIVKIVEMFADSFSGIHLEDISAPSCFEVENKLSENLNIPVFHDDQHGTAIIVLAGLLNSLVLTGKEISNIKIVISGAGAAGTAVAKLLHFAGAKNIVMTDINGVVYKGREQNDKYLEELAQITNPSDERGELKDVIKNADVFIGLSKGGILKPEMIKEMEYQPVVFALANPEPEIMPDIAKEAGVYIISTGRSDFENQINNSLAFPGLFKGLLEGKVNKVTDEIKLECALMIASMVEEDELSTDNILPDALDCSVPVQIARVIKEKFGS
;
A
#
# COMPACT_ATOMS: atom_id res chain seq x y z
N MET A 1 -12.90 11.51 35.20
CA MET A 1 -11.96 11.30 34.13
C MET A 1 -12.78 11.05 32.86
N PRO A 2 -12.45 11.61 31.72
CA PRO A 2 -13.14 11.25 30.47
C PRO A 2 -13.07 9.75 30.27
N GLN A 3 -14.16 9.16 29.82
CA GLN A 3 -14.24 7.71 29.61
C GLN A 3 -13.88 7.44 28.16
N PHE A 4 -12.61 7.20 27.88
CA PHE A 4 -12.15 6.84 26.54
C PHE A 4 -12.69 5.46 26.13
N ASN A 5 -13.17 5.34 24.89
CA ASN A 5 -13.74 4.15 24.32
C ASN A 5 -12.88 3.54 23.20
N GLY A 6 -11.82 4.22 22.81
CA GLY A 6 -10.90 3.80 21.78
C GLY A 6 -9.69 4.72 21.62
N PHE A 7 -8.94 4.49 20.60
CA PHE A 7 -7.94 5.39 20.05
C PHE A 7 -8.14 5.49 18.53
N LYS A 8 -7.67 6.57 17.95
CA LYS A 8 -7.55 6.75 16.51
C LYS A 8 -6.08 6.92 16.14
N ILE A 9 -5.73 6.50 14.94
CA ILE A 9 -4.43 6.79 14.35
C ILE A 9 -4.51 8.14 13.68
N VAL A 10 -3.54 8.99 13.94
CA VAL A 10 -3.46 10.33 13.36
C VAL A 10 -2.09 10.54 12.74
N PRO A 11 -2.02 11.26 11.60
CA PRO A 11 -0.74 11.69 11.06
C PRO A 11 -0.10 12.71 11.99
N LYS A 12 1.21 12.62 12.18
CA LYS A 12 1.99 13.61 12.96
C LYS A 12 2.13 14.95 12.24
N VAL A 13 1.82 14.97 10.95
CA VAL A 13 1.87 16.15 10.09
C VAL A 13 0.62 16.14 9.22
N GLN A 14 -0.11 17.23 9.17
CA GLN A 14 -1.28 17.36 8.31
C GLN A 14 -0.85 17.35 6.83
N ILE A 15 -1.52 16.53 6.01
CA ILE A 15 -1.20 16.33 4.59
C ILE A 15 -2.10 17.26 3.77
N ASP A 16 -1.76 18.53 3.71
CA ASP A 16 -2.56 19.58 3.08
C ASP A 16 -2.02 20.08 1.73
N ASP A 17 -0.83 19.64 1.33
CA ASP A 17 -0.26 19.92 0.02
C ASP A 17 0.60 18.77 -0.52
N LYS A 18 0.91 18.81 -1.84
CA LYS A 18 1.73 17.78 -2.52
C LYS A 18 3.15 17.68 -1.99
N ASP A 19 3.68 18.76 -1.45
CA ASP A 19 5.02 18.79 -0.88
C ASP A 19 5.03 17.97 0.41
N VAL A 20 4.06 18.16 1.30
CA VAL A 20 3.90 17.37 2.52
C VAL A 20 3.62 15.90 2.19
N LEU A 21 2.70 15.62 1.26
CA LEU A 21 2.45 14.26 0.78
C LEU A 21 3.74 13.58 0.32
N SER A 22 4.58 14.28 -0.43
CA SER A 22 5.86 13.77 -0.91
C SER A 22 6.87 13.49 0.21
N LEU A 23 6.76 14.15 1.36
CA LEU A 23 7.66 13.95 2.50
C LEU A 23 7.26 12.77 3.38
N VAL A 24 5.95 12.59 3.62
CA VAL A 24 5.43 11.52 4.50
C VAL A 24 5.18 10.21 3.74
N TYR A 25 5.10 10.29 2.42
CA TYR A 25 4.89 9.15 1.53
C TYR A 25 5.90 9.17 0.38
N THR A 26 5.50 8.79 -0.84
CA THR A 26 6.40 8.72 -1.99
C THR A 26 6.53 10.07 -2.72
N PRO A 27 7.71 10.44 -3.17
CA PRO A 27 8.99 9.69 -3.21
C PRO A 27 9.91 9.91 -2.01
N GLY A 28 9.62 10.85 -1.11
CA GLY A 28 10.55 11.29 -0.06
C GLY A 28 10.85 10.20 0.97
N VAL A 29 9.83 9.49 1.44
CA VAL A 29 9.95 8.43 2.46
C VAL A 29 10.92 7.32 2.07
N GLY A 30 11.17 7.11 0.79
CA GLY A 30 12.17 6.17 0.30
C GLY A 30 13.58 6.42 0.83
N ALA A 31 13.92 7.68 1.19
CA ALA A 31 15.19 8.00 1.82
C ALA A 31 15.30 7.40 3.24
N CYS A 32 14.21 7.42 4.02
CA CYS A 32 14.14 6.80 5.34
C CYS A 32 14.31 5.28 5.23
N CYS A 33 13.62 4.66 4.27
CA CYS A 33 13.75 3.24 3.97
C CYS A 33 15.18 2.84 3.65
N GLN A 34 15.86 3.59 2.78
CA GLN A 34 17.27 3.36 2.44
C GLN A 34 18.22 3.56 3.62
N ALA A 35 17.96 4.55 4.47
CA ALA A 35 18.77 4.80 5.67
C ALA A 35 18.67 3.60 6.62
N ILE A 36 17.46 3.06 6.84
CA ILE A 36 17.23 1.87 7.68
C ILE A 36 17.85 0.62 7.04
N ALA A 37 17.69 0.42 5.72
CA ALA A 37 18.31 -0.71 5.02
C ALA A 37 19.84 -0.74 5.13
N LYS A 38 20.47 0.46 5.19
CA LYS A 38 21.92 0.58 5.40
C LYS A 38 22.33 0.39 6.87
N ASN A 39 21.51 0.79 7.81
CA ASN A 39 21.75 0.69 9.24
C ASN A 39 20.41 0.49 9.97
N LEU A 40 20.13 -0.73 10.40
CA LEU A 40 18.86 -1.11 11.05
C LEU A 40 18.56 -0.30 12.33
N GLU A 41 19.57 0.17 13.06
CA GLU A 41 19.40 1.04 14.22
C GLU A 41 18.71 2.38 13.87
N SER A 42 18.79 2.80 12.61
CA SER A 42 18.12 4.02 12.14
C SER A 42 16.58 3.91 12.16
N ALA A 43 16.02 2.69 12.26
CA ALA A 43 14.58 2.51 12.46
C ALA A 43 14.10 3.20 13.74
N LYS A 44 14.93 3.27 14.78
CA LYS A 44 14.65 3.98 16.02
C LYS A 44 14.52 5.51 15.83
N ILE A 45 15.01 6.03 14.73
CA ILE A 45 14.99 7.46 14.40
C ILE A 45 13.82 7.79 13.49
N TYR A 46 13.62 6.99 12.45
CA TYR A 46 12.74 7.30 11.32
C TYR A 46 11.36 6.65 11.38
N THR A 47 11.06 5.85 12.41
CA THR A 47 9.76 5.18 12.57
C THR A 47 9.19 5.35 13.96
N ASN A 48 7.87 5.16 14.09
CA ASN A 48 7.18 5.13 15.38
C ASN A 48 7.43 3.82 16.16
N LYS A 49 8.17 2.86 15.58
CA LYS A 49 8.42 1.55 16.21
C LYS A 49 8.93 1.64 17.63
N ILE A 50 9.82 2.57 17.92
CA ILE A 50 10.41 2.72 19.26
C ILE A 50 9.41 3.24 20.30
N ASN A 51 8.35 3.93 19.87
CA ASN A 51 7.34 4.51 20.76
C ASN A 51 6.02 3.72 20.72
N SER A 52 5.98 2.58 20.06
CA SER A 52 4.79 1.77 19.90
C SER A 52 4.97 0.34 20.40
N VAL A 53 3.90 -0.24 20.93
CA VAL A 53 3.88 -1.59 21.46
C VAL A 53 2.59 -2.32 21.07
N ALA A 54 2.67 -3.62 20.87
CA ALA A 54 1.50 -4.47 20.74
C ALA A 54 1.08 -5.02 22.11
N VAL A 55 -0.21 -4.89 22.41
CA VAL A 55 -0.84 -5.47 23.61
C VAL A 55 -1.60 -6.71 23.18
N VAL A 56 -1.12 -7.88 23.54
CA VAL A 56 -1.72 -9.15 23.15
C VAL A 56 -2.65 -9.68 24.22
N ALA A 57 -3.85 -10.14 23.85
CA ALA A 57 -4.82 -10.80 24.73
C ALA A 57 -5.66 -11.82 23.95
N PHE A 58 -6.47 -12.62 24.63
CA PHE A 58 -7.45 -13.49 24.00
C PHE A 58 -8.76 -12.77 23.64
N ASP A 59 -8.97 -11.57 24.11
CA ASP A 59 -10.14 -10.73 23.84
C ASP A 59 -9.75 -9.31 23.44
N TYR A 60 -10.34 -8.81 22.35
CA TYR A 60 -10.05 -7.48 21.83
C TYR A 60 -10.37 -6.36 22.83
N ALA A 61 -11.48 -6.47 23.56
CA ALA A 61 -11.84 -5.43 24.55
C ALA A 61 -10.85 -5.37 25.71
N ALA A 62 -10.28 -6.52 26.12
CA ALA A 62 -9.24 -6.56 27.15
C ALA A 62 -7.92 -5.95 26.64
N ALA A 63 -7.49 -6.29 25.41
CA ALA A 63 -6.32 -5.70 24.78
C ALA A 63 -6.50 -4.18 24.60
N LEU A 64 -7.66 -3.73 24.11
CA LEU A 64 -7.98 -2.31 23.91
C LEU A 64 -7.95 -1.51 25.21
N LYS A 65 -8.55 -2.02 26.30
CA LYS A 65 -8.50 -1.34 27.61
C LYS A 65 -7.07 -1.10 28.08
N ARG A 66 -6.17 -2.04 27.86
CA ARG A 66 -4.77 -1.91 28.23
C ARG A 66 -4.01 -0.97 27.33
N ALA A 67 -4.28 -1.01 26.02
CA ALA A 67 -3.72 -0.05 25.07
C ALA A 67 -4.12 1.40 25.45
N ILE A 68 -5.39 1.64 25.76
CA ILE A 68 -5.89 2.93 26.26
C ILE A 68 -5.17 3.33 27.54
N PHE A 69 -4.96 2.41 28.48
CA PHE A 69 -4.23 2.68 29.73
C PHE A 69 -2.78 3.08 29.46
N LEU A 70 -2.06 2.35 28.58
CA LEU A 70 -0.68 2.67 28.23
C LEU A 70 -0.58 4.05 27.57
N LYS A 71 -1.48 4.38 26.66
CA LYS A 71 -1.49 5.70 26.03
C LYS A 71 -1.82 6.80 27.03
N SER A 72 -2.86 6.61 27.88
CA SER A 72 -3.32 7.64 28.83
C SER A 72 -2.35 7.89 29.98
N ALA A 73 -1.69 6.85 30.48
CA ALA A 73 -0.82 6.93 31.65
C ALA A 73 0.65 7.19 31.31
N LEU A 74 1.11 6.68 30.16
CA LEU A 74 2.53 6.65 29.81
C LEU A 74 2.84 7.33 28.47
N LEU A 75 1.84 7.78 27.72
CA LEU A 75 1.96 8.37 26.38
C LEU A 75 2.58 7.42 25.34
N ILE A 76 2.47 6.10 25.58
CA ILE A 76 2.99 5.07 24.67
C ILE A 76 1.90 4.71 23.67
N ASP A 77 2.23 4.71 22.37
CA ASP A 77 1.35 4.21 21.33
C ASP A 77 1.21 2.69 21.47
N ALA A 78 -0.01 2.22 21.71
CA ALA A 78 -0.27 0.82 21.97
C ALA A 78 -1.38 0.29 21.08
N TYR A 79 -1.12 -0.85 20.44
CA TYR A 79 -2.04 -1.49 19.49
C TYR A 79 -2.59 -2.79 20.08
N PRO A 80 -3.92 -2.96 20.15
CA PRO A 80 -4.50 -4.21 20.62
C PRO A 80 -4.35 -5.31 19.58
N LEU A 81 -3.74 -6.43 19.96
CA LEU A 81 -3.68 -7.65 19.17
C LEU A 81 -4.39 -8.79 19.90
N VAL A 82 -5.07 -9.64 19.14
CA VAL A 82 -5.82 -10.78 19.66
C VAL A 82 -5.28 -12.06 19.07
N ILE A 83 -5.16 -13.08 19.90
CA ILE A 83 -4.89 -14.46 19.50
C ILE A 83 -5.99 -15.37 20.02
N SER A 84 -6.25 -16.50 19.33
CA SER A 84 -7.12 -17.54 19.84
C SER A 84 -6.48 -18.25 21.05
N ASP A 85 -7.29 -18.67 22.01
CA ASP A 85 -6.87 -19.52 23.13
C ASP A 85 -6.42 -20.92 22.68
N GLU A 86 -6.78 -21.33 21.44
CA GLU A 86 -6.34 -22.56 20.80
C GLU A 86 -5.00 -22.39 20.05
N THR A 87 -4.41 -21.20 20.00
CA THR A 87 -3.15 -20.94 19.30
C THR A 87 -2.02 -21.76 19.89
N ASP A 88 -1.30 -22.54 19.06
CA ASP A 88 -0.14 -23.30 19.51
C ASP A 88 1.00 -22.37 19.97
N LYS A 89 1.67 -22.74 21.07
CA LYS A 89 2.74 -21.92 21.68
C LYS A 89 3.93 -21.70 20.75
N ASN A 90 4.30 -22.72 19.96
CA ASN A 90 5.43 -22.59 19.04
C ASN A 90 5.05 -21.68 17.86
N ASP A 91 3.80 -21.73 17.43
CA ASP A 91 3.27 -20.86 16.38
C ASP A 91 3.21 -19.40 16.83
N PHE A 92 2.79 -19.18 18.08
CA PHE A 92 2.81 -17.84 18.69
C PHE A 92 4.23 -17.31 18.84
N LYS A 93 5.15 -18.14 19.35
CA LYS A 93 6.58 -17.78 19.42
C LYS A 93 7.15 -17.42 18.06
N PHE A 94 6.88 -18.26 17.05
CA PHE A 94 7.31 -18.01 15.68
C PHE A 94 6.76 -16.67 15.15
N ALA A 95 5.48 -16.40 15.38
CA ALA A 95 4.86 -15.14 14.93
C ALA A 95 5.50 -13.91 15.58
N ILE A 96 5.72 -13.93 16.90
CA ILE A 96 6.37 -12.82 17.61
C ILE A 96 7.81 -12.60 17.12
N GLU A 97 8.59 -13.65 16.92
CA GLU A 97 9.97 -13.55 16.43
C GLU A 97 10.05 -12.99 14.99
N ASN A 98 8.98 -13.15 14.21
CA ASN A 98 8.88 -12.70 12.82
C ASN A 98 8.14 -11.37 12.61
N LEU A 99 7.62 -10.74 13.66
CA LEU A 99 6.99 -9.42 13.55
C LEU A 99 7.99 -8.30 13.88
N GLU A 100 7.95 -7.22 13.10
CA GLU A 100 8.69 -5.99 13.37
C GLU A 100 7.92 -5.05 14.30
N ILE A 101 7.36 -5.57 15.38
CA ILE A 101 6.59 -4.86 16.38
C ILE A 101 7.23 -5.07 17.76
N ASN A 102 7.26 -4.05 18.61
CA ASN A 102 7.62 -4.20 20.00
C ASN A 102 6.41 -4.77 20.77
N PHE A 103 6.61 -5.82 21.52
CA PHE A 103 5.56 -6.42 22.34
C PHE A 103 5.74 -6.03 23.81
N CYS A 104 4.68 -5.54 24.44
CA CYS A 104 4.63 -5.46 25.89
C CYS A 104 3.19 -5.67 26.37
N ALA A 105 3.03 -6.07 27.62
CA ALA A 105 1.77 -6.28 28.31
C ALA A 105 0.92 -7.45 27.76
N PHE A 106 1.32 -8.62 28.11
CA PHE A 106 0.46 -9.80 28.06
C PHE A 106 -0.59 -9.78 29.19
N ASP A 107 -1.70 -10.48 29.03
CA ASP A 107 -2.48 -10.92 30.19
C ASP A 107 -1.58 -11.78 31.08
N LEU A 108 -1.60 -11.57 32.41
CA LEU A 108 -0.75 -12.31 33.33
C LEU A 108 -0.94 -13.82 33.20
N SER A 109 -2.14 -14.29 32.86
CA SER A 109 -2.45 -15.68 32.57
C SER A 109 -1.75 -16.21 31.32
N LEU A 110 -1.60 -15.38 30.28
CA LEU A 110 -0.86 -15.70 29.05
C LEU A 110 0.65 -15.79 29.31
N ILE A 111 1.19 -14.88 30.15
CA ILE A 111 2.63 -14.82 30.44
C ILE A 111 3.11 -16.10 31.14
N GLU A 112 2.33 -16.64 32.08
CA GLU A 112 2.75 -17.84 32.83
C GLU A 112 2.87 -19.05 31.93
N ASP A 113 2.07 -19.16 30.87
CA ASP A 113 2.01 -20.33 30.02
C ASP A 113 2.79 -20.19 28.69
N TYR A 114 2.81 -19.01 28.08
CA TYR A 114 3.39 -18.79 26.75
C TYR A 114 4.77 -18.12 26.76
N ALA A 115 5.03 -17.27 27.75
CA ALA A 115 6.24 -16.45 27.75
C ALA A 115 7.44 -17.07 28.46
N LYS A 116 7.27 -18.19 29.20
CA LYS A 116 8.37 -18.86 29.93
C LYS A 116 9.49 -19.36 29.01
N ASP A 117 9.16 -19.71 27.77
CA ASP A 117 10.07 -20.33 26.80
C ASP A 117 10.42 -19.41 25.61
N ILE A 118 9.92 -18.16 25.61
CA ILE A 118 10.23 -17.17 24.57
C ILE A 118 11.46 -16.39 25.06
N ASP A 119 12.60 -16.65 24.46
CA ASP A 119 13.77 -15.79 24.58
C ASP A 119 13.49 -14.52 23.77
N PHE A 120 12.89 -13.53 24.43
CA PHE A 120 12.70 -12.22 23.85
C PHE A 120 14.08 -11.56 23.76
N ASN A 121 14.82 -11.82 22.68
CA ASN A 121 15.96 -11.00 22.26
C ASN A 121 15.53 -9.57 21.86
N VAL A 122 14.38 -9.16 22.34
CA VAL A 122 13.90 -7.80 22.34
C VAL A 122 14.26 -7.28 23.73
N GLU A 123 14.96 -6.17 23.80
CA GLU A 123 15.33 -5.44 25.04
C GLU A 123 14.10 -4.93 25.84
N ILE A 124 12.96 -5.58 25.72
CA ILE A 124 11.74 -5.25 26.45
C ILE A 124 11.57 -6.30 27.54
N PRO A 125 11.79 -5.93 28.82
CA PRO A 125 11.48 -6.82 29.92
C PRO A 125 9.99 -7.17 29.87
N VAL A 126 9.68 -8.47 29.85
CA VAL A 126 8.33 -8.96 30.19
C VAL A 126 8.02 -8.38 31.55
N LEU A 127 7.11 -7.40 31.57
CA LEU A 127 6.97 -6.55 32.74
C LEU A 127 6.28 -7.29 33.88
N LYS A 128 7.08 -7.94 34.70
CA LYS A 128 6.74 -8.15 36.11
C LYS A 128 6.98 -6.88 36.95
N GLY A 129 7.19 -5.73 36.27
CA GLY A 129 7.55 -4.47 36.87
C GLY A 129 6.37 -3.51 37.08
N SER A 130 6.61 -2.47 37.86
CA SER A 130 5.65 -1.41 38.14
C SER A 130 5.48 -0.48 36.92
N VAL A 131 4.39 0.31 36.90
CA VAL A 131 4.19 1.43 35.94
C VAL A 131 5.41 2.38 35.88
N ALA A 132 6.20 2.45 36.95
CA ALA A 132 7.43 3.24 36.99
C ALA A 132 8.52 2.69 36.09
N ASP A 133 8.68 1.35 36.03
CA ASP A 133 9.70 0.72 35.20
C ASP A 133 9.42 0.90 33.70
N LEU A 134 8.13 0.90 33.30
CA LEU A 134 7.68 1.26 31.96
C LEU A 134 8.02 2.72 31.63
N LYS A 135 7.78 3.62 32.58
CA LYS A 135 8.00 5.04 32.42
C LYS A 135 9.48 5.38 32.24
N ASP A 136 10.36 4.67 32.96
CA ASP A 136 11.81 4.85 32.84
C ASP A 136 12.35 4.30 31.52
N PHE A 137 11.79 3.18 31.03
CA PHE A 137 12.16 2.60 29.73
C PHE A 137 11.69 3.47 28.55
N PHE A 138 10.42 3.91 28.57
CA PHE A 138 9.83 4.69 27.49
C PHE A 138 9.92 6.21 27.69
N GLY A 139 10.08 6.68 28.90
CA GLY A 139 10.09 8.12 29.24
C GLY A 139 11.25 8.93 28.67
N ALA A 140 12.32 8.24 28.24
CA ALA A 140 13.42 8.87 27.49
C ALA A 140 13.09 9.13 26.01
N ILE A 141 11.96 8.63 25.51
CA ILE A 141 11.67 8.50 24.08
C ILE A 141 10.50 9.37 23.63
N SER A 142 9.66 9.85 24.56
CA SER A 142 8.53 10.74 24.25
C SER A 142 9.02 12.06 23.66
N ARG A 143 9.09 12.12 22.35
CA ARG A 143 9.33 13.36 21.61
C ARG A 143 7.99 14.08 21.47
N ASN A 144 7.78 15.13 22.25
CA ASN A 144 6.66 16.04 22.05
C ASN A 144 6.85 16.78 20.72
N VAL A 145 6.18 16.34 19.68
CA VAL A 145 6.16 17.03 18.39
C VAL A 145 5.08 18.12 18.46
N PHE A 146 5.46 19.32 18.90
CA PHE A 146 4.64 20.50 18.72
C PHE A 146 4.91 21.09 17.33
N MET A 147 3.88 21.09 16.47
CA MET A 147 3.78 21.78 15.17
C MET A 147 5.14 21.99 14.48
N LEU A 148 5.58 20.98 13.73
CA LEU A 148 6.76 21.09 12.87
C LEU A 148 6.49 22.13 11.77
N ASP A 149 7.29 23.18 11.73
CA ASP A 149 7.29 24.09 10.58
C ASP A 149 8.00 23.42 9.38
N ILE A 150 7.22 22.74 8.54
CA ILE A 150 7.71 22.04 7.35
C ILE A 150 8.46 22.97 6.41
N LYS A 151 8.06 24.26 6.36
CA LYS A 151 8.74 25.28 5.54
C LYS A 151 10.16 25.57 6.00
N SER A 152 10.53 25.18 7.21
CA SER A 152 11.89 25.30 7.71
C SER A 152 12.84 24.21 7.21
N LEU A 153 12.31 23.08 6.72
CA LEU A 153 13.07 21.95 6.18
C LEU A 153 13.76 22.37 4.87
N LYS A 154 15.03 21.96 4.68
CA LYS A 154 15.84 22.40 3.54
C LYS A 154 16.47 21.22 2.80
N GLY A 155 16.65 21.42 1.50
CA GLY A 155 17.28 20.44 0.61
C GLY A 155 16.30 19.78 -0.35
N THR A 156 16.69 18.65 -0.92
CA THR A 156 15.86 17.81 -1.78
C THR A 156 14.68 17.22 -1.01
N VAL A 157 13.68 16.69 -1.72
CA VAL A 157 12.53 15.99 -1.10
C VAL A 157 13.01 14.88 -0.16
N GLN A 158 14.03 14.11 -0.57
CA GLN A 158 14.61 13.03 0.23
C GLN A 158 15.28 13.54 1.52
N GLU A 159 16.07 14.61 1.42
CA GLU A 159 16.71 15.21 2.61
C GLU A 159 15.70 15.81 3.57
N ARG A 160 14.65 16.45 3.06
CA ARG A 160 13.57 17.02 3.85
C ARG A 160 12.73 15.92 4.53
N SER A 161 12.48 14.81 3.84
CA SER A 161 11.79 13.65 4.42
C SER A 161 12.61 13.03 5.56
N LEU A 162 13.92 12.85 5.41
CA LEU A 162 14.79 12.40 6.51
C LEU A 162 14.70 13.34 7.71
N GLN A 163 14.80 14.68 7.50
CA GLN A 163 14.67 15.66 8.57
C GLN A 163 13.31 15.59 9.26
N LEU A 164 12.22 15.47 8.49
CA LEU A 164 10.87 15.33 9.03
C LEU A 164 10.77 14.11 9.94
N HIS A 165 11.13 12.94 9.45
CA HIS A 165 11.04 11.69 10.22
C HIS A 165 12.00 11.65 11.41
N GLU A 166 13.18 12.27 11.32
CA GLU A 166 14.09 12.43 12.46
C GLU A 166 13.48 13.29 13.56
N LEU A 167 12.80 14.37 13.20
CA LEU A 167 12.16 15.27 14.15
C LEU A 167 10.89 14.67 14.74
N SER A 168 10.06 14.00 13.93
CA SER A 168 8.78 13.43 14.35
C SER A 168 8.91 12.02 14.95
N GLY A 169 9.96 11.27 14.62
CA GLY A 169 10.07 9.86 15.02
C GLY A 169 9.00 8.98 14.35
N GLY A 170 8.83 9.13 13.02
CA GLY A 170 7.83 8.42 12.22
C GLY A 170 6.65 9.28 11.78
N ALA A 171 5.74 8.73 10.97
CA ALA A 171 4.67 9.48 10.32
C ALA A 171 3.34 9.50 11.10
N ILE A 172 3.12 8.59 12.03
CA ILE A 172 1.85 8.41 12.76
C ILE A 172 2.03 8.36 14.27
N GLU A 173 0.94 8.66 14.98
CA GLU A 173 0.78 8.39 16.41
C GLU A 173 -0.67 8.01 16.73
N THR A 174 -0.95 7.62 17.98
CA THR A 174 -2.32 7.34 18.45
C THR A 174 -2.84 8.47 19.33
N GLU A 175 -4.12 8.80 19.19
CA GLU A 175 -4.87 9.67 20.07
C GLU A 175 -6.03 8.93 20.73
N LEU A 176 -6.30 9.25 22.01
CA LEU A 176 -7.46 8.70 22.72
C LEU A 176 -8.75 9.37 22.25
N THR A 177 -9.80 8.59 22.08
CA THR A 177 -11.13 9.07 21.67
C THR A 177 -12.24 8.51 22.54
N GLU A 178 -13.31 9.29 22.74
CA GLU A 178 -14.55 8.84 23.37
C GLU A 178 -15.45 8.08 22.38
N GLU A 179 -15.19 8.23 21.08
CA GLU A 179 -15.92 7.53 20.03
C GLU A 179 -15.51 6.06 19.94
N LYS A 180 -16.50 5.22 19.63
CA LYS A 180 -16.23 3.82 19.33
C LYS A 180 -15.71 3.70 17.90
N ARG A 181 -14.48 3.21 17.75
CA ARG A 181 -13.84 2.99 16.46
C ARG A 181 -13.97 1.52 16.01
N ASN A 182 -13.88 1.29 14.72
CA ASN A 182 -13.66 -0.05 14.18
C ASN A 182 -12.29 -0.57 14.60
N LYS A 183 -12.07 -1.89 14.49
CA LYS A 183 -10.72 -2.43 14.56
C LYS A 183 -9.90 -1.85 13.40
N PRO A 184 -8.59 -1.64 13.57
CA PRO A 184 -7.77 -1.05 12.51
C PRO A 184 -7.62 -1.98 11.30
N VAL A 185 -7.13 -1.43 10.19
CA VAL A 185 -6.63 -2.17 9.03
C VAL A 185 -5.16 -2.51 9.28
N ALA A 186 -4.75 -3.76 9.07
CA ALA A 186 -3.34 -4.13 9.07
C ALA A 186 -2.72 -3.82 7.71
N ILE A 187 -1.63 -3.03 7.68
CA ILE A 187 -0.79 -2.85 6.49
C ILE A 187 0.34 -3.87 6.57
N VAL A 188 0.17 -4.98 5.87
CA VAL A 188 1.09 -6.14 5.92
C VAL A 188 2.13 -6.02 4.83
N SER A 189 3.40 -6.09 5.21
CA SER A 189 4.54 -6.07 4.28
C SER A 189 5.65 -7.00 4.75
N ASP A 190 6.36 -7.63 3.83
CA ASP A 190 7.64 -8.31 4.07
C ASP A 190 8.83 -7.50 3.54
N GLY A 191 8.57 -6.37 2.89
CA GLY A 191 9.57 -5.46 2.36
C GLY A 191 10.35 -5.99 1.16
N THR A 192 9.77 -6.92 0.38
CA THR A 192 10.47 -7.54 -0.76
C THR A 192 10.36 -6.76 -2.08
N ALA A 193 9.46 -5.75 -2.17
CA ALA A 193 9.21 -4.99 -3.40
C ALA A 193 9.11 -3.47 -3.19
N VAL A 194 9.87 -2.90 -2.26
CA VAL A 194 9.70 -1.51 -1.80
C VAL A 194 10.14 -0.49 -2.84
N LEU A 195 9.23 0.34 -3.33
CA LEU A 195 9.48 1.58 -4.11
C LEU A 195 10.55 1.48 -5.22
N GLY A 196 10.71 0.36 -5.89
CA GLY A 196 11.75 0.16 -6.89
C GLY A 196 13.16 -0.13 -6.31
N PHE A 197 13.33 -0.12 -4.98
CA PHE A 197 14.56 -0.56 -4.31
C PHE A 197 14.64 -2.09 -4.21
N GLY A 198 13.53 -2.78 -4.51
CA GLY A 198 13.44 -4.23 -4.38
C GLY A 198 13.36 -4.70 -2.93
N ASN A 199 14.05 -5.79 -2.62
CA ASN A 199 14.03 -6.39 -1.29
C ASN A 199 14.95 -5.64 -0.33
N ILE A 200 14.37 -4.81 0.54
CA ILE A 200 15.06 -4.12 1.64
C ILE A 200 14.67 -4.65 3.02
N GLY A 201 13.73 -5.60 3.06
CA GLY A 201 13.26 -6.26 4.27
C GLY A 201 12.21 -5.46 5.06
N ALA A 202 11.52 -6.19 5.94
CA ALA A 202 10.38 -5.69 6.71
C ALA A 202 10.66 -4.43 7.53
N LEU A 203 11.78 -4.39 8.25
CA LEU A 203 12.10 -3.25 9.11
C LEU A 203 12.30 -1.96 8.30
N ALA A 204 12.94 -2.06 7.14
CA ALA A 204 13.21 -0.91 6.29
C ALA A 204 11.96 -0.44 5.50
N SER A 205 10.91 -1.27 5.39
CA SER A 205 9.64 -0.89 4.76
C SER A 205 8.71 -0.09 5.68
N ILE A 206 8.91 -0.11 7.00
CA ILE A 206 8.02 0.53 7.98
C ILE A 206 7.69 1.99 7.64
N PRO A 207 8.64 2.88 7.24
CA PRO A 207 8.30 4.26 6.93
C PRO A 207 7.24 4.41 5.82
N VAL A 208 7.26 3.56 4.79
CA VAL A 208 6.23 3.54 3.73
C VAL A 208 4.88 3.11 4.32
N MET A 209 4.86 2.08 5.17
CA MET A 209 3.65 1.57 5.80
C MET A 209 3.04 2.61 6.76
N GLU A 210 3.87 3.34 7.50
CA GLU A 210 3.43 4.48 8.33
C GLU A 210 2.88 5.62 7.46
N GLY A 211 3.51 5.92 6.33
CA GLY A 211 2.99 6.88 5.36
C GLY A 211 1.60 6.49 4.85
N LYS A 212 1.39 5.22 4.50
CA LYS A 212 0.07 4.72 4.12
C LYS A 212 -0.96 4.82 5.25
N ALA A 213 -0.56 4.51 6.49
CA ALA A 213 -1.44 4.66 7.63
C ALA A 213 -1.85 6.13 7.86
N ALA A 214 -0.94 7.08 7.64
CA ALA A 214 -1.24 8.50 7.67
C ALA A 214 -2.27 8.90 6.59
N LEU A 215 -2.16 8.37 5.37
CA LEU A 215 -3.14 8.61 4.29
C LEU A 215 -4.52 8.03 4.63
N TYR A 216 -4.58 6.83 5.23
CA TYR A 216 -5.84 6.26 5.71
C TYR A 216 -6.53 7.16 6.73
N ALA A 217 -5.76 7.66 7.70
CA ALA A 217 -6.28 8.50 8.76
C ALA A 217 -6.76 9.86 8.23
N ASP A 218 -5.96 10.52 7.40
CA ASP A 218 -6.22 11.89 6.94
C ASP A 218 -7.33 11.94 5.88
N PHE A 219 -7.31 11.01 4.91
CA PHE A 219 -8.22 11.05 3.76
C PHE A 219 -9.52 10.28 3.97
N ALA A 220 -9.52 9.28 4.86
CA ALA A 220 -10.67 8.39 5.01
C ALA A 220 -11.19 8.24 6.44
N ASP A 221 -10.52 8.80 7.44
CA ASP A 221 -10.82 8.55 8.87
C ASP A 221 -10.85 7.04 9.20
N VAL A 222 -9.93 6.27 8.62
CA VAL A 222 -9.74 4.84 8.86
C VAL A 222 -8.47 4.62 9.64
N ASP A 223 -8.55 3.89 10.76
CA ASP A 223 -7.38 3.51 11.53
C ASP A 223 -6.63 2.37 10.82
N ALA A 224 -5.35 2.56 10.53
CA ALA A 224 -4.49 1.55 9.95
C ALA A 224 -3.09 1.62 10.57
N PHE A 225 -2.42 0.47 10.71
CA PHE A 225 -1.05 0.48 11.20
C PHE A 225 -0.15 -0.57 10.53
N PRO A 226 1.18 -0.33 10.50
CA PRO A 226 2.15 -1.26 9.96
C PRO A 226 2.15 -2.60 10.69
N PHE A 227 2.03 -3.70 9.94
CA PHE A 227 2.13 -5.06 10.41
C PHE A 227 3.18 -5.81 9.59
N CYS A 228 4.46 -5.41 9.76
CA CYS A 228 5.56 -5.89 8.94
C CYS A 228 6.12 -7.23 9.46
N VAL A 229 6.30 -8.19 8.56
CA VAL A 229 6.76 -9.55 8.87
C VAL A 229 8.14 -9.82 8.28
N LYS A 230 9.05 -10.40 9.06
CA LYS A 230 10.45 -10.68 8.64
C LYS A 230 10.55 -11.82 7.64
N THR A 231 9.66 -12.81 7.77
CA THR A 231 9.64 -13.94 6.85
C THR A 231 9.19 -13.51 5.46
N GLN A 232 9.78 -14.11 4.43
CA GLN A 232 9.44 -13.88 3.02
C GLN A 232 8.78 -15.12 2.38
N LYS A 233 8.42 -16.13 3.20
CA LYS A 233 7.72 -17.31 2.73
C LYS A 233 6.22 -17.11 2.81
N SER A 234 5.53 -17.26 1.70
CA SER A 234 4.09 -17.03 1.58
C SER A 234 3.27 -17.74 2.67
N GLU A 235 3.59 -19.02 2.92
CA GLU A 235 2.87 -19.84 3.93
C GLU A 235 3.06 -19.32 5.35
N GLU A 236 4.26 -18.83 5.68
CA GLU A 236 4.56 -18.28 6.99
C GLU A 236 3.91 -16.90 7.18
N ILE A 237 3.90 -16.06 6.13
CA ILE A 237 3.18 -14.77 6.14
C ILE A 237 1.69 -15.01 6.39
N VAL A 238 1.07 -15.91 5.62
CA VAL A 238 -0.35 -16.26 5.78
C VAL A 238 -0.63 -16.70 7.22
N LYS A 239 0.17 -17.63 7.75
CA LYS A 239 -0.02 -18.15 9.12
C LYS A 239 0.05 -17.05 10.19
N ILE A 240 1.00 -16.11 10.06
CA ILE A 240 1.14 -14.99 11.00
C ILE A 240 -0.09 -14.07 10.89
N VAL A 241 -0.50 -13.70 9.69
CA VAL A 241 -1.64 -12.80 9.49
C VAL A 241 -2.94 -13.44 10.00
N GLU A 242 -3.19 -14.71 9.70
CA GLU A 242 -4.35 -15.45 10.19
C GLU A 242 -4.42 -15.51 11.72
N MET A 243 -3.26 -15.70 12.37
CA MET A 243 -3.19 -15.75 13.84
C MET A 243 -3.70 -14.47 14.50
N PHE A 244 -3.45 -13.31 13.89
CA PHE A 244 -3.84 -12.01 14.43
C PHE A 244 -5.05 -11.39 13.73
N ALA A 245 -5.70 -12.09 12.80
CA ALA A 245 -6.77 -11.55 11.95
C ALA A 245 -7.95 -10.98 12.76
N ASP A 246 -8.25 -11.56 13.91
CA ASP A 246 -9.29 -11.06 14.82
C ASP A 246 -8.98 -9.68 15.43
N SER A 247 -7.76 -9.21 15.28
CA SER A 247 -7.38 -7.86 15.70
C SER A 247 -7.79 -6.79 14.71
N PHE A 248 -8.12 -7.16 13.47
CA PHE A 248 -8.26 -6.27 12.34
C PHE A 248 -9.67 -6.28 11.74
N SER A 249 -10.01 -5.19 11.07
CA SER A 249 -11.23 -5.08 10.26
C SER A 249 -10.95 -5.28 8.77
N GLY A 250 -9.68 -5.33 8.36
CA GLY A 250 -9.25 -5.59 7.00
C GLY A 250 -7.74 -5.75 6.91
N ILE A 251 -7.28 -6.34 5.82
CA ILE A 251 -5.86 -6.58 5.52
C ILE A 251 -5.51 -5.86 4.22
N HIS A 252 -4.57 -4.92 4.33
CA HIS A 252 -3.93 -4.24 3.21
C HIS A 252 -2.55 -4.85 3.03
N LEU A 253 -2.33 -5.56 1.93
CA LEU A 253 -1.02 -6.12 1.56
C LEU A 253 -0.24 -5.09 0.76
N GLU A 254 1.06 -4.94 1.05
CA GLU A 254 1.93 -3.93 0.45
C GLU A 254 3.35 -4.43 0.28
N ASP A 255 4.00 -4.06 -0.82
CA ASP A 255 5.42 -4.31 -1.08
C ASP A 255 5.85 -5.78 -0.95
N ILE A 256 4.93 -6.73 -1.23
CA ILE A 256 5.21 -8.16 -1.32
C ILE A 256 5.44 -8.52 -2.78
N SER A 257 6.62 -9.05 -3.10
CA SER A 257 7.00 -9.35 -4.49
C SER A 257 6.24 -10.54 -5.09
N ALA A 258 6.02 -10.49 -6.42
CA ALA A 258 5.53 -11.65 -7.16
C ALA A 258 6.61 -12.77 -7.21
N PRO A 259 6.23 -14.06 -7.17
CA PRO A 259 4.86 -14.58 -7.15
C PRO A 259 4.22 -14.71 -5.75
N SER A 260 4.98 -14.47 -4.66
CA SER A 260 4.51 -14.61 -3.27
C SER A 260 3.25 -13.79 -2.99
N CYS A 261 3.16 -12.57 -3.53
CA CYS A 261 2.00 -11.69 -3.33
C CYS A 261 0.68 -12.35 -3.77
N PHE A 262 0.68 -13.09 -4.88
CA PHE A 262 -0.52 -13.80 -5.37
C PHE A 262 -0.94 -14.92 -4.42
N GLU A 263 0.03 -15.66 -3.90
CA GLU A 263 -0.24 -16.78 -2.98
C GLU A 263 -0.77 -16.28 -1.63
N VAL A 264 -0.15 -15.22 -1.10
CA VAL A 264 -0.54 -14.61 0.18
C VAL A 264 -1.96 -14.04 0.06
N GLU A 265 -2.22 -13.23 -0.96
CA GLU A 265 -3.54 -12.61 -1.14
C GLU A 265 -4.64 -13.64 -1.34
N ASN A 266 -4.43 -14.63 -2.23
CA ASN A 266 -5.42 -15.67 -2.50
C ASN A 266 -5.77 -16.45 -1.23
N LYS A 267 -4.76 -16.96 -0.50
CA LYS A 267 -4.98 -17.74 0.73
C LYS A 267 -5.68 -16.92 1.81
N LEU A 268 -5.25 -15.69 2.07
CA LEU A 268 -5.88 -14.83 3.05
C LEU A 268 -7.31 -14.46 2.64
N SER A 269 -7.54 -14.17 1.36
CA SER A 269 -8.88 -13.88 0.85
C SER A 269 -9.82 -15.08 0.93
N GLU A 270 -9.32 -16.30 0.79
CA GLU A 270 -10.12 -17.52 0.96
C GLU A 270 -10.45 -17.80 2.43
N ASN A 271 -9.47 -17.64 3.32
CA ASN A 271 -9.54 -18.11 4.70
C ASN A 271 -10.15 -17.07 5.65
N LEU A 272 -10.00 -15.77 5.37
CA LEU A 272 -10.48 -14.71 6.26
C LEU A 272 -11.87 -14.20 5.85
N ASN A 273 -12.67 -13.82 6.86
CA ASN A 273 -13.97 -13.19 6.67
C ASN A 273 -13.92 -11.66 6.84
N ILE A 274 -12.78 -11.06 6.48
CA ILE A 274 -12.56 -9.61 6.40
C ILE A 274 -11.94 -9.28 5.04
N PRO A 275 -12.08 -8.05 4.52
CA PRO A 275 -11.52 -7.70 3.22
C PRO A 275 -9.99 -7.81 3.22
N VAL A 276 -9.47 -8.42 2.16
CA VAL A 276 -8.03 -8.52 1.85
C VAL A 276 -7.80 -7.84 0.50
N PHE A 277 -6.80 -6.98 0.42
CA PHE A 277 -6.51 -6.19 -0.77
C PHE A 277 -5.01 -5.92 -0.89
N HIS A 278 -4.43 -6.24 -2.03
CA HIS A 278 -3.02 -5.94 -2.33
C HIS A 278 -2.93 -4.68 -3.19
N ASP A 279 -2.40 -3.61 -2.62
CA ASP A 279 -2.45 -2.29 -3.25
C ASP A 279 -1.56 -2.18 -4.50
N ASP A 280 -0.35 -2.73 -4.49
CA ASP A 280 0.52 -2.74 -5.67
C ASP A 280 -0.10 -3.45 -6.88
N GLN A 281 -0.96 -4.45 -6.62
CA GLN A 281 -1.74 -5.11 -7.66
C GLN A 281 -2.95 -4.26 -8.04
N HIS A 282 -3.88 -4.13 -7.12
CA HIS A 282 -5.25 -3.72 -7.41
C HIS A 282 -5.44 -2.21 -7.31
N GLY A 283 -4.72 -1.50 -6.41
CA GLY A 283 -4.71 -0.05 -6.37
C GLY A 283 -4.17 0.52 -7.69
N THR A 284 -3.02 0.00 -8.13
CA THR A 284 -2.45 0.36 -9.42
C THR A 284 -3.42 0.07 -10.58
N ALA A 285 -4.05 -1.11 -10.60
CA ALA A 285 -4.98 -1.48 -11.66
C ALA A 285 -6.22 -0.55 -11.71
N ILE A 286 -6.76 -0.18 -10.57
CA ILE A 286 -7.90 0.74 -10.45
C ILE A 286 -7.55 2.11 -11.05
N ILE A 287 -6.40 2.69 -10.66
CA ILE A 287 -6.03 4.03 -11.13
C ILE A 287 -5.64 4.02 -12.60
N VAL A 288 -4.94 3.00 -13.06
CA VAL A 288 -4.63 2.82 -14.49
C VAL A 288 -5.90 2.73 -15.33
N LEU A 289 -6.89 1.95 -14.89
CA LEU A 289 -8.17 1.88 -15.59
C LEU A 289 -8.90 3.23 -15.56
N ALA A 290 -8.93 3.93 -14.43
CA ALA A 290 -9.57 5.26 -14.34
C ALA A 290 -8.95 6.26 -15.33
N GLY A 291 -7.61 6.38 -15.33
CA GLY A 291 -6.90 7.26 -16.27
C GLY A 291 -7.08 6.83 -17.72
N LEU A 292 -7.15 5.52 -18.01
CA LEU A 292 -7.41 5.01 -19.35
C LEU A 292 -8.82 5.37 -19.82
N LEU A 293 -9.84 5.23 -18.99
CA LEU A 293 -11.22 5.58 -19.35
C LEU A 293 -11.34 7.05 -19.82
N ASN A 294 -10.75 7.97 -19.08
CA ASN A 294 -10.72 9.39 -19.45
C ASN A 294 -9.85 9.66 -20.69
N SER A 295 -8.74 8.93 -20.83
CA SER A 295 -7.92 9.02 -22.05
C SER A 295 -8.67 8.54 -23.29
N LEU A 296 -9.53 7.54 -23.16
CA LEU A 296 -10.36 7.03 -24.25
C LEU A 296 -11.47 8.04 -24.65
N VAL A 297 -12.04 8.77 -23.71
CA VAL A 297 -12.96 9.89 -24.01
C VAL A 297 -12.26 10.93 -24.86
N LEU A 298 -11.05 11.37 -24.49
CA LEU A 298 -10.28 12.39 -25.23
C LEU A 298 -9.84 11.93 -26.62
N THR A 299 -9.55 10.66 -26.79
CA THR A 299 -9.10 10.10 -28.08
C THR A 299 -10.25 9.60 -28.96
N GLY A 300 -11.48 9.55 -28.42
CA GLY A 300 -12.66 9.01 -29.12
C GLY A 300 -12.53 7.50 -29.43
N LYS A 301 -11.73 6.77 -28.66
CA LYS A 301 -11.49 5.33 -28.85
C LYS A 301 -12.32 4.51 -27.86
N GLU A 302 -12.62 3.27 -28.23
CA GLU A 302 -13.36 2.33 -27.37
C GLU A 302 -12.42 1.25 -26.85
N ILE A 303 -12.52 0.91 -25.55
CA ILE A 303 -11.66 -0.08 -24.87
C ILE A 303 -11.65 -1.45 -25.56
N SER A 304 -12.74 -1.84 -26.18
CA SER A 304 -12.88 -3.13 -26.90
C SER A 304 -12.11 -3.19 -28.22
N ASN A 305 -11.70 -2.04 -28.78
CA ASN A 305 -11.14 -1.92 -30.12
C ASN A 305 -9.65 -1.55 -30.12
N ILE A 306 -9.12 -1.08 -28.98
CA ILE A 306 -7.73 -0.65 -28.88
C ILE A 306 -6.76 -1.81 -28.64
N LYS A 307 -5.51 -1.63 -29.10
CA LYS A 307 -4.38 -2.47 -28.74
C LYS A 307 -3.63 -1.87 -27.56
N ILE A 308 -3.53 -2.63 -26.48
CA ILE A 308 -2.82 -2.25 -25.26
C ILE A 308 -1.55 -3.08 -25.14
N VAL A 309 -0.40 -2.44 -24.99
CA VAL A 309 0.87 -3.11 -24.70
C VAL A 309 1.29 -2.80 -23.27
N ILE A 310 1.47 -3.84 -22.45
CA ILE A 310 1.89 -3.74 -21.07
C ILE A 310 3.33 -4.28 -20.95
N SER A 311 4.24 -3.44 -20.47
CA SER A 311 5.61 -3.84 -20.19
C SER A 311 5.80 -4.08 -18.69
N GLY A 312 6.00 -5.33 -18.30
CA GLY A 312 6.06 -5.82 -16.94
C GLY A 312 4.93 -6.78 -16.62
N ALA A 313 5.27 -8.03 -16.34
CA ALA A 313 4.31 -9.08 -15.97
C ALA A 313 4.48 -9.52 -14.49
N GLY A 314 4.83 -8.57 -13.64
CA GLY A 314 4.87 -8.72 -12.18
C GLY A 314 3.49 -8.49 -11.54
N ALA A 315 3.48 -8.17 -10.23
CA ALA A 315 2.26 -7.97 -9.45
C ALA A 315 1.31 -6.94 -10.11
N ALA A 316 1.78 -5.71 -10.33
CA ALA A 316 0.98 -4.65 -10.94
C ALA A 316 0.52 -4.99 -12.37
N GLY A 317 1.44 -5.40 -13.25
CA GLY A 317 1.11 -5.68 -14.66
C GLY A 317 0.09 -6.79 -14.81
N THR A 318 0.18 -7.84 -14.00
CA THR A 318 -0.79 -8.93 -13.98
C THR A 318 -2.19 -8.43 -13.58
N ALA A 319 -2.27 -7.63 -12.50
CA ALA A 319 -3.54 -7.10 -12.02
C ALA A 319 -4.15 -6.08 -13.00
N VAL A 320 -3.32 -5.20 -13.59
CA VAL A 320 -3.75 -4.26 -14.63
C VAL A 320 -4.34 -5.01 -15.82
N ALA A 321 -3.66 -6.03 -16.36
CA ALA A 321 -4.15 -6.81 -17.49
C ALA A 321 -5.48 -7.50 -17.19
N LYS A 322 -5.63 -8.10 -15.99
CA LYS A 322 -6.86 -8.75 -15.56
C LYS A 322 -8.03 -7.77 -15.46
N LEU A 323 -7.82 -6.61 -14.82
CA LEU A 323 -8.87 -5.62 -14.65
C LEU A 323 -9.25 -4.95 -15.99
N LEU A 324 -8.30 -4.66 -16.86
CA LEU A 324 -8.58 -4.14 -18.21
C LEU A 324 -9.36 -5.16 -19.04
N HIS A 325 -8.99 -6.44 -18.97
CA HIS A 325 -9.75 -7.51 -19.63
C HIS A 325 -11.18 -7.59 -19.09
N PHE A 326 -11.37 -7.53 -17.76
CA PHE A 326 -12.68 -7.50 -17.11
C PHE A 326 -13.50 -6.27 -17.56
N ALA A 327 -12.86 -5.12 -17.72
CA ALA A 327 -13.48 -3.89 -18.22
C ALA A 327 -13.78 -3.92 -19.75
N GLY A 328 -13.43 -4.99 -20.47
CA GLY A 328 -13.78 -5.21 -21.86
C GLY A 328 -12.65 -5.04 -22.88
N ALA A 329 -11.40 -4.81 -22.46
CA ALA A 329 -10.25 -4.81 -23.35
C ALA A 329 -10.01 -6.21 -23.93
N LYS A 330 -9.92 -6.30 -25.26
CA LYS A 330 -9.81 -7.59 -25.98
C LYS A 330 -8.42 -7.86 -26.52
N ASN A 331 -7.63 -6.83 -26.78
CA ASN A 331 -6.30 -6.95 -27.38
C ASN A 331 -5.24 -6.38 -26.45
N ILE A 332 -4.86 -7.17 -25.46
CA ILE A 332 -3.79 -6.86 -24.49
C ILE A 332 -2.59 -7.74 -24.83
N VAL A 333 -1.42 -7.14 -25.05
CA VAL A 333 -0.15 -7.85 -25.24
C VAL A 333 0.77 -7.50 -24.10
N MET A 334 1.34 -8.50 -23.43
CA MET A 334 2.26 -8.29 -22.31
C MET A 334 3.68 -8.70 -22.66
N THR A 335 4.64 -7.97 -22.09
CA THR A 335 6.06 -8.32 -22.17
C THR A 335 6.69 -8.39 -20.79
N ASP A 336 7.64 -9.30 -20.62
CA ASP A 336 8.53 -9.36 -19.46
C ASP A 336 10.00 -9.36 -19.90
N ILE A 337 10.92 -9.72 -19.01
CA ILE A 337 12.36 -9.77 -19.30
C ILE A 337 12.71 -10.80 -20.40
N ASN A 338 11.84 -11.78 -20.65
CA ASN A 338 12.01 -12.82 -21.65
C ASN A 338 11.24 -12.51 -22.96
N GLY A 339 10.70 -11.30 -23.10
CA GLY A 339 9.92 -10.87 -24.27
C GLY A 339 8.42 -11.03 -24.07
N VAL A 340 7.69 -11.23 -25.17
CA VAL A 340 6.23 -11.32 -25.18
C VAL A 340 5.73 -12.56 -24.42
N VAL A 341 4.70 -12.36 -23.58
CA VAL A 341 4.00 -13.43 -22.87
C VAL A 341 2.97 -14.07 -23.82
N TYR A 342 3.00 -15.39 -23.99
CA TYR A 342 2.09 -16.14 -24.82
C TYR A 342 1.86 -17.55 -24.28
N LYS A 343 0.79 -18.20 -24.70
CA LYS A 343 0.41 -19.57 -24.28
C LYS A 343 1.52 -20.58 -24.54
N GLY A 344 1.87 -21.37 -23.54
CA GLY A 344 2.86 -22.43 -23.64
C GLY A 344 4.30 -21.94 -23.83
N ARG A 345 4.62 -20.70 -23.48
CA ARG A 345 6.00 -20.21 -23.39
C ARG A 345 6.73 -20.95 -22.27
N GLU A 346 7.90 -21.49 -22.54
CA GLU A 346 8.69 -22.29 -21.59
C GLU A 346 8.99 -21.55 -20.28
N GLN A 347 9.13 -20.22 -20.32
CA GLN A 347 9.44 -19.37 -19.17
C GLN A 347 8.20 -18.98 -18.34
N ASN A 348 7.00 -19.40 -18.73
CA ASN A 348 5.81 -19.10 -17.95
C ASN A 348 5.76 -19.95 -16.68
N ASP A 349 5.58 -19.30 -15.54
CA ASP A 349 5.06 -19.93 -14.35
C ASP A 349 3.52 -20.11 -14.45
N LYS A 350 2.89 -20.65 -13.41
CA LYS A 350 1.42 -20.87 -13.42
C LYS A 350 0.62 -19.58 -13.60
N TYR A 351 1.07 -18.46 -13.04
CA TYR A 351 0.37 -17.17 -13.12
C TYR A 351 0.51 -16.51 -14.48
N LEU A 352 1.71 -16.58 -15.07
CA LEU A 352 1.94 -16.12 -16.44
C LEU A 352 1.20 -16.97 -17.46
N GLU A 353 1.08 -18.28 -17.24
CA GLU A 353 0.32 -19.15 -18.12
C GLU A 353 -1.20 -18.88 -18.03
N GLU A 354 -1.73 -18.63 -16.83
CA GLU A 354 -3.11 -18.17 -16.66
C GLU A 354 -3.35 -16.83 -17.36
N LEU A 355 -2.43 -15.87 -17.19
CA LEU A 355 -2.49 -14.57 -17.84
C LEU A 355 -2.46 -14.66 -19.36
N ALA A 356 -1.65 -15.56 -19.91
CA ALA A 356 -1.58 -15.83 -21.34
C ALA A 356 -2.90 -16.39 -21.94
N GLN A 357 -3.83 -16.89 -21.10
CA GLN A 357 -5.15 -17.33 -21.57
C GLN A 357 -6.06 -16.16 -21.97
N ILE A 358 -5.88 -15.00 -21.35
CA ILE A 358 -6.72 -13.80 -21.52
C ILE A 358 -6.02 -12.67 -22.29
N THR A 359 -4.72 -12.83 -22.57
CA THR A 359 -3.90 -11.84 -23.27
C THR A 359 -3.38 -12.39 -24.59
N ASN A 360 -2.81 -11.50 -25.42
CA ASN A 360 -2.15 -11.85 -26.69
C ASN A 360 -3.03 -12.71 -27.65
N PRO A 361 -4.21 -12.21 -28.02
CA PRO A 361 -5.16 -12.99 -28.84
C PRO A 361 -4.63 -13.31 -30.24
N SER A 362 -3.66 -12.54 -30.73
CA SER A 362 -3.05 -12.72 -32.07
C SER A 362 -1.78 -13.57 -32.03
N ASP A 363 -1.40 -14.13 -30.87
CA ASP A 363 -0.18 -14.93 -30.70
C ASP A 363 1.09 -14.18 -31.15
N GLU A 364 1.17 -12.88 -30.87
CA GLU A 364 2.35 -12.06 -31.19
C GLU A 364 3.58 -12.57 -30.42
N ARG A 365 4.75 -12.42 -31.06
CA ARG A 365 6.03 -12.90 -30.52
C ARG A 365 7.09 -11.81 -30.62
N GLY A 366 8.20 -11.97 -29.93
CA GLY A 366 9.33 -11.05 -29.97
C GLY A 366 9.51 -10.23 -28.70
N GLU A 367 10.01 -9.04 -28.83
CA GLU A 367 10.31 -8.09 -27.77
C GLU A 367 9.32 -6.90 -27.78
N LEU A 368 9.43 -5.99 -26.81
CA LEU A 368 8.61 -4.78 -26.74
C LEU A 368 8.58 -4.00 -28.07
N LYS A 369 9.74 -3.81 -28.70
CA LYS A 369 9.85 -3.08 -29.97
C LYS A 369 9.06 -3.70 -31.14
N ASP A 370 8.80 -5.01 -31.09
CA ASP A 370 8.09 -5.73 -32.12
C ASP A 370 6.57 -5.57 -31.95
N VAL A 371 6.08 -5.57 -30.71
CA VAL A 371 4.65 -5.55 -30.39
C VAL A 371 4.08 -4.16 -30.14
N ILE A 372 4.94 -3.15 -29.90
CA ILE A 372 4.49 -1.75 -29.71
C ILE A 372 3.87 -1.16 -30.97
N LYS A 373 4.14 -1.73 -32.14
CA LYS A 373 3.61 -1.29 -33.42
C LYS A 373 2.09 -1.33 -33.43
N ASN A 374 1.50 -0.23 -33.90
CA ASN A 374 0.06 -0.02 -33.94
C ASN A 374 -0.62 -0.17 -32.56
N ALA A 375 0.10 0.00 -31.47
CA ALA A 375 -0.48 0.06 -30.13
C ALA A 375 -1.12 1.43 -29.91
N ASP A 376 -2.35 1.45 -29.40
CA ASP A 376 -3.05 2.67 -28.98
C ASP A 376 -2.55 3.14 -27.62
N VAL A 377 -2.22 2.17 -26.75
CA VAL A 377 -1.86 2.41 -25.35
C VAL A 377 -0.62 1.61 -24.97
N PHE A 378 0.32 2.27 -24.33
CA PHE A 378 1.45 1.63 -23.64
C PHE A 378 1.33 1.84 -22.15
N ILE A 379 1.48 0.76 -21.36
CA ILE A 379 1.49 0.81 -19.90
C ILE A 379 2.81 0.19 -19.44
N GLY A 380 3.69 1.01 -18.88
CA GLY A 380 4.97 0.62 -18.35
C GLY A 380 4.91 0.36 -16.84
N LEU A 381 5.27 -0.85 -16.42
CA LEU A 381 5.28 -1.33 -15.05
C LEU A 381 6.53 -2.17 -14.79
N SER A 382 7.66 -1.77 -15.38
CA SER A 382 8.87 -2.59 -15.38
C SER A 382 10.14 -1.80 -15.02
N LYS A 383 10.78 -1.17 -15.98
CA LYS A 383 12.07 -0.51 -15.80
C LYS A 383 12.14 0.81 -16.55
N GLY A 384 12.77 1.79 -15.90
CA GLY A 384 13.02 3.09 -16.50
C GLY A 384 13.78 3.04 -17.82
N GLY A 385 13.47 3.99 -18.72
CA GLY A 385 14.18 4.22 -19.96
C GLY A 385 14.04 3.16 -21.04
N ILE A 386 13.09 2.22 -20.96
CA ILE A 386 12.92 1.14 -21.94
C ILE A 386 12.09 1.56 -23.16
N LEU A 387 11.17 2.51 -23.02
CA LEU A 387 10.37 3.03 -24.14
C LEU A 387 11.17 4.12 -24.86
N LYS A 388 11.48 3.87 -26.14
CA LYS A 388 12.29 4.79 -26.93
C LYS A 388 11.42 5.67 -27.85
N PRO A 389 11.85 6.89 -28.18
CA PRO A 389 11.10 7.79 -29.09
C PRO A 389 10.75 7.14 -30.43
N GLU A 390 11.63 6.27 -30.94
CA GLU A 390 11.38 5.54 -32.20
C GLU A 390 10.20 4.58 -32.08
N MET A 391 9.99 3.98 -30.92
CA MET A 391 8.88 3.06 -30.66
C MET A 391 7.56 3.81 -30.63
N ILE A 392 7.51 5.03 -30.07
CA ILE A 392 6.31 5.87 -30.04
C ILE A 392 5.84 6.21 -31.46
N LYS A 393 6.77 6.47 -32.39
CA LYS A 393 6.43 6.74 -33.81
C LYS A 393 5.80 5.55 -34.53
N GLU A 394 5.94 4.34 -34.00
CA GLU A 394 5.33 3.13 -34.53
C GLU A 394 3.94 2.85 -33.90
N MET A 395 3.56 3.60 -32.86
CA MET A 395 2.24 3.49 -32.22
C MET A 395 1.15 4.08 -33.11
N GLU A 396 -0.11 3.80 -32.74
CA GLU A 396 -1.30 4.30 -33.45
C GLU A 396 -1.49 5.82 -33.22
N TYR A 397 -2.33 6.43 -34.02
CA TYR A 397 -2.66 7.85 -33.90
C TYR A 397 -3.19 8.20 -32.50
N GLN A 398 -2.72 9.32 -31.95
CA GLN A 398 -2.98 9.78 -30.58
C GLN A 398 -2.62 8.71 -29.52
N PRO A 399 -1.34 8.33 -29.43
CA PRO A 399 -0.90 7.30 -28.50
C PRO A 399 -1.00 7.79 -27.06
N VAL A 400 -1.47 6.88 -26.18
CA VAL A 400 -1.52 7.07 -24.72
C VAL A 400 -0.39 6.28 -24.07
N VAL A 401 0.39 6.94 -23.20
CA VAL A 401 1.52 6.32 -22.52
C VAL A 401 1.40 6.53 -21.02
N PHE A 402 1.38 5.42 -20.26
CA PHE A 402 1.48 5.41 -18.80
C PHE A 402 2.83 4.81 -18.43
N ALA A 403 3.79 5.68 -18.05
CA ALA A 403 5.17 5.30 -17.72
C ALA A 403 5.36 5.30 -16.20
N LEU A 404 5.07 4.15 -15.57
CA LEU A 404 4.86 4.05 -14.13
C LEU A 404 6.05 3.49 -13.34
N ALA A 405 7.15 3.15 -14.01
CA ALA A 405 8.36 2.70 -13.33
C ALA A 405 8.92 3.78 -12.38
N ASN A 406 9.35 3.36 -11.21
CA ASN A 406 9.96 4.21 -10.18
C ASN A 406 11.39 3.73 -9.87
N PRO A 407 12.35 4.65 -9.61
CA PRO A 407 12.22 6.12 -9.58
C PRO A 407 12.27 6.79 -10.97
N GLU A 408 12.67 6.07 -12.01
CA GLU A 408 12.77 6.58 -13.39
C GLU A 408 11.67 5.97 -14.24
N PRO A 409 10.83 6.81 -14.93
CA PRO A 409 9.79 6.32 -15.82
C PRO A 409 10.38 5.60 -17.05
N GLU A 410 9.58 4.74 -17.71
CA GLU A 410 9.97 4.08 -18.97
C GLU A 410 10.38 5.06 -20.07
N ILE A 411 9.83 6.28 -20.03
CA ILE A 411 10.23 7.43 -20.82
C ILE A 411 9.90 8.71 -20.03
N MET A 412 10.79 9.71 -20.08
CA MET A 412 10.53 10.99 -19.45
C MET A 412 9.41 11.75 -20.20
N PRO A 413 8.50 12.47 -19.49
CA PRO A 413 7.35 13.13 -20.09
C PRO A 413 7.68 14.14 -21.20
N ASP A 414 8.74 14.91 -21.06
CA ASP A 414 9.23 15.85 -22.07
C ASP A 414 9.63 15.13 -23.36
N ILE A 415 10.44 14.08 -23.23
CA ILE A 415 10.86 13.24 -24.36
C ILE A 415 9.67 12.55 -25.03
N ALA A 416 8.68 12.08 -24.24
CA ALA A 416 7.47 11.45 -24.73
C ALA A 416 6.60 12.43 -25.55
N LYS A 417 6.39 13.65 -25.04
CA LYS A 417 5.66 14.71 -25.73
C LYS A 417 6.36 15.11 -27.05
N GLU A 418 7.70 15.26 -27.05
CA GLU A 418 8.48 15.52 -28.26
C GLU A 418 8.40 14.38 -29.29
N ALA A 419 8.28 13.12 -28.84
CA ALA A 419 8.12 11.96 -29.71
C ALA A 419 6.72 11.82 -30.31
N GLY A 420 5.72 12.57 -29.82
CA GLY A 420 4.35 12.58 -30.33
C GLY A 420 3.32 11.85 -29.48
N VAL A 421 3.62 11.55 -28.20
CA VAL A 421 2.63 11.03 -27.25
C VAL A 421 1.53 12.06 -27.06
N TYR A 422 0.27 11.64 -27.14
CA TYR A 422 -0.89 12.49 -26.98
C TYR A 422 -1.24 12.70 -25.49
N ILE A 423 -1.23 11.61 -24.70
CA ILE A 423 -1.45 11.67 -23.24
C ILE A 423 -0.32 10.92 -22.56
N ILE A 424 0.36 11.55 -21.63
CA ILE A 424 1.42 10.96 -20.81
C ILE A 424 1.04 11.01 -19.33
N SER A 425 1.22 9.89 -18.62
CA SER A 425 1.10 9.77 -17.18
C SER A 425 2.34 9.13 -16.59
N THR A 426 2.63 9.43 -15.32
CA THR A 426 3.70 8.78 -14.55
C THR A 426 3.23 8.45 -13.14
N GLY A 427 4.00 7.64 -12.40
CA GLY A 427 3.79 7.42 -10.96
C GLY A 427 4.34 8.56 -10.08
N ARG A 428 4.97 9.57 -10.66
CA ARG A 428 5.68 10.64 -9.93
C ARG A 428 4.79 11.84 -9.69
N SER A 429 4.87 12.41 -8.49
CA SER A 429 4.09 13.60 -8.07
C SER A 429 4.57 14.93 -8.68
N ASP A 430 5.77 14.95 -9.28
CA ASP A 430 6.35 16.13 -9.91
C ASP A 430 5.94 16.32 -11.38
N PHE A 431 5.07 15.45 -11.90
CA PHE A 431 4.50 15.54 -13.25
C PHE A 431 2.96 15.54 -13.19
N GLU A 432 2.35 16.03 -14.26
CA GLU A 432 0.90 15.99 -14.46
C GLU A 432 0.39 14.55 -14.66
N ASN A 433 -0.91 14.34 -14.50
CA ASN A 433 -1.54 13.02 -14.65
C ASN A 433 -0.89 11.95 -13.76
N GLN A 434 -0.61 12.27 -12.50
CA GLN A 434 0.00 11.30 -11.60
C GLN A 434 -0.91 10.09 -11.39
N ILE A 435 -0.42 8.90 -11.68
CA ILE A 435 -1.06 7.64 -11.28
C ILE A 435 -0.59 7.30 -9.87
N ASN A 436 -1.46 7.51 -8.88
CA ASN A 436 -1.14 7.32 -7.47
C ASN A 436 -2.24 6.51 -6.77
N ASN A 437 -1.87 5.40 -6.15
CA ASN A 437 -2.76 4.48 -5.44
C ASN A 437 -3.49 5.16 -4.28
N SER A 438 -2.98 6.27 -3.74
CA SER A 438 -3.63 7.06 -2.68
C SER A 438 -5.04 7.53 -3.04
N LEU A 439 -5.36 7.64 -4.32
CA LEU A 439 -6.71 7.92 -4.79
C LEU A 439 -7.69 6.75 -4.56
N ALA A 440 -7.22 5.51 -4.50
CA ALA A 440 -8.08 4.33 -4.44
C ALA A 440 -8.25 3.77 -3.02
N PHE A 441 -7.14 3.34 -2.39
CA PHE A 441 -7.21 2.47 -1.21
C PHE A 441 -7.89 3.08 0.02
N PRO A 442 -7.75 4.39 0.35
CA PRO A 442 -8.41 4.93 1.53
C PRO A 442 -9.94 4.87 1.41
N GLY A 443 -10.47 5.31 0.27
CA GLY A 443 -11.91 5.27 -0.02
C GLY A 443 -12.45 3.85 -0.16
N LEU A 444 -11.69 2.95 -0.79
CA LEU A 444 -12.03 1.54 -0.91
C LEU A 444 -12.25 0.92 0.48
N PHE A 445 -11.27 0.99 1.38
CA PHE A 445 -11.41 0.41 2.71
C PHE A 445 -12.50 1.08 3.54
N LYS A 446 -12.64 2.41 3.48
CA LYS A 446 -13.76 3.11 4.11
C LYS A 446 -15.11 2.52 3.67
N GLY A 447 -15.30 2.35 2.37
CA GLY A 447 -16.52 1.81 1.80
C GLY A 447 -16.78 0.35 2.18
N LEU A 448 -15.73 -0.48 2.15
CA LEU A 448 -15.82 -1.89 2.56
C LEU A 448 -16.21 -2.02 4.03
N LEU A 449 -15.60 -1.24 4.92
CA LEU A 449 -15.87 -1.28 6.36
C LEU A 449 -17.26 -0.74 6.69
N GLU A 450 -17.66 0.40 6.14
CA GLU A 450 -18.99 0.98 6.36
C GLU A 450 -20.10 0.13 5.74
N GLY A 451 -19.85 -0.49 4.58
CA GLY A 451 -20.78 -1.39 3.89
C GLY A 451 -20.79 -2.81 4.43
N LYS A 452 -19.89 -3.16 5.35
CA LYS A 452 -19.65 -4.53 5.85
C LYS A 452 -19.39 -5.54 4.72
N VAL A 453 -18.59 -5.13 3.75
CA VAL A 453 -18.22 -5.93 2.58
C VAL A 453 -16.93 -6.68 2.88
N ASN A 454 -16.97 -7.99 2.90
CA ASN A 454 -15.85 -8.83 3.35
C ASN A 454 -14.95 -9.32 2.20
N LYS A 455 -15.30 -9.08 0.96
CA LYS A 455 -14.52 -9.52 -0.22
C LYS A 455 -14.36 -8.38 -1.21
N VAL A 456 -13.17 -8.25 -1.78
CA VAL A 456 -12.88 -7.28 -2.84
C VAL A 456 -12.97 -7.99 -4.18
N THR A 457 -14.03 -7.73 -4.94
CA THR A 457 -14.27 -8.34 -6.26
C THR A 457 -13.83 -7.44 -7.41
N ASP A 458 -13.75 -7.98 -8.63
CA ASP A 458 -13.40 -7.18 -9.81
C ASP A 458 -14.48 -6.14 -10.15
N GLU A 459 -15.75 -6.42 -9.81
CA GLU A 459 -16.84 -5.44 -9.90
C GLU A 459 -16.61 -4.23 -8.99
N ILE A 460 -16.17 -4.46 -7.75
CA ILE A 460 -15.83 -3.37 -6.81
C ILE A 460 -14.67 -2.54 -7.36
N LYS A 461 -13.63 -3.18 -7.87
CA LYS A 461 -12.47 -2.51 -8.45
C LYS A 461 -12.87 -1.67 -9.69
N LEU A 462 -13.71 -2.21 -10.55
CA LEU A 462 -14.26 -1.51 -11.72
C LEU A 462 -15.07 -0.29 -11.29
N GLU A 463 -15.96 -0.43 -10.29
CA GLU A 463 -16.74 0.70 -9.79
C GLU A 463 -15.89 1.79 -9.15
N CYS A 464 -14.80 1.43 -8.46
CA CYS A 464 -13.83 2.40 -7.97
C CYS A 464 -13.18 3.16 -9.13
N ALA A 465 -12.75 2.46 -10.18
CA ALA A 465 -12.14 3.09 -11.35
C ALA A 465 -13.11 4.03 -12.08
N LEU A 466 -14.36 3.61 -12.28
CA LEU A 466 -15.41 4.43 -12.87
C LEU A 466 -15.71 5.68 -12.04
N MET A 467 -15.76 5.52 -10.70
CA MET A 467 -15.99 6.66 -9.80
C MET A 467 -14.83 7.66 -9.89
N ILE A 468 -13.59 7.20 -9.79
CA ILE A 468 -12.40 8.06 -9.89
C ILE A 468 -12.37 8.78 -11.23
N ALA A 469 -12.62 8.09 -12.33
CA ALA A 469 -12.69 8.71 -13.65
C ALA A 469 -13.76 9.80 -13.74
N SER A 470 -14.93 9.57 -13.14
CA SER A 470 -16.04 10.53 -13.14
C SER A 470 -15.83 11.78 -12.27
N MET A 471 -14.77 11.80 -11.45
CA MET A 471 -14.45 12.98 -10.63
C MET A 471 -13.78 14.12 -11.42
N VAL A 472 -13.29 13.84 -12.62
CA VAL A 472 -12.83 14.89 -13.54
C VAL A 472 -14.03 15.32 -14.37
N GLU A 473 -14.49 16.56 -14.19
CA GLU A 473 -15.62 17.10 -14.93
C GLU A 473 -15.30 17.19 -16.44
N GLU A 474 -16.31 17.03 -17.29
CA GLU A 474 -16.13 16.95 -18.75
C GLU A 474 -15.46 18.19 -19.35
N ASP A 475 -15.69 19.37 -18.79
CA ASP A 475 -15.09 20.64 -19.21
C ASP A 475 -13.67 20.87 -18.69
N GLU A 476 -13.24 20.12 -17.68
CA GLU A 476 -11.88 20.12 -17.14
C GLU A 476 -11.00 19.01 -17.75
N LEU A 477 -11.63 18.03 -18.41
CA LEU A 477 -10.92 16.88 -18.97
C LEU A 477 -10.02 17.32 -20.13
N SER A 478 -8.71 17.05 -19.99
CA SER A 478 -7.69 17.44 -20.99
C SER A 478 -6.54 16.46 -21.02
N THR A 479 -5.62 16.60 -21.96
CA THR A 479 -4.43 15.75 -22.07
C THR A 479 -3.50 15.80 -20.85
N ASP A 480 -3.61 16.85 -20.08
CA ASP A 480 -2.80 17.08 -18.87
C ASP A 480 -3.65 16.95 -17.57
N ASN A 481 -4.94 16.58 -17.69
CA ASN A 481 -5.86 16.40 -16.56
C ASN A 481 -6.85 15.24 -16.81
N ILE A 482 -6.38 13.99 -16.63
CA ILE A 482 -7.19 12.76 -16.82
C ILE A 482 -7.58 12.08 -15.51
N LEU A 483 -7.08 12.55 -14.38
CA LEU A 483 -7.34 12.00 -13.03
C LEU A 483 -7.55 13.15 -12.06
N PRO A 484 -8.36 12.97 -11.00
CA PRO A 484 -8.47 13.97 -9.94
C PRO A 484 -7.14 14.16 -9.22
N ASP A 485 -6.98 15.30 -8.56
CA ASP A 485 -5.78 15.54 -7.74
C ASP A 485 -5.67 14.53 -6.61
N ALA A 486 -4.44 14.05 -6.33
CA ALA A 486 -4.17 13.07 -5.27
C ALA A 486 -4.54 13.57 -3.85
N LEU A 487 -4.72 14.88 -3.69
CA LEU A 487 -5.14 15.53 -2.44
C LEU A 487 -6.64 15.83 -2.38
N ASP A 488 -7.41 15.45 -3.40
CA ASP A 488 -8.85 15.66 -3.38
C ASP A 488 -9.54 14.72 -2.36
N CYS A 489 -9.75 15.23 -1.15
CA CYS A 489 -10.41 14.51 -0.06
C CYS A 489 -11.86 14.09 -0.39
N SER A 490 -12.46 14.57 -1.48
CA SER A 490 -13.79 14.14 -1.90
C SER A 490 -13.76 12.76 -2.56
N VAL A 491 -12.65 12.37 -3.20
CA VAL A 491 -12.50 11.09 -3.90
C VAL A 491 -12.71 9.89 -2.96
N PRO A 492 -12.05 9.78 -1.80
CA PRO A 492 -12.30 8.68 -0.86
C PRO A 492 -13.74 8.60 -0.37
N VAL A 493 -14.39 9.76 -0.19
CA VAL A 493 -15.80 9.83 0.25
C VAL A 493 -16.73 9.28 -0.83
N GLN A 494 -16.52 9.63 -2.10
CA GLN A 494 -17.34 9.15 -3.20
C GLN A 494 -17.14 7.65 -3.47
N ILE A 495 -15.91 7.17 -3.43
CA ILE A 495 -15.61 5.73 -3.53
C ILE A 495 -16.33 4.96 -2.41
N ALA A 496 -16.19 5.43 -1.16
CA ALA A 496 -16.84 4.78 -0.02
C ALA A 496 -18.35 4.73 -0.17
N ARG A 497 -18.97 5.84 -0.63
CA ARG A 497 -20.41 5.90 -0.90
C ARG A 497 -20.85 4.87 -1.94
N VAL A 498 -20.17 4.80 -3.07
CA VAL A 498 -20.53 3.85 -4.15
C VAL A 498 -20.40 2.41 -3.71
N ILE A 499 -19.33 2.06 -3.00
CA ILE A 499 -19.16 0.69 -2.48
C ILE A 499 -20.28 0.35 -1.50
N LYS A 500 -20.58 1.24 -0.56
CA LYS A 500 -21.64 1.03 0.43
C LYS A 500 -23.03 0.89 -0.21
N GLU A 501 -23.35 1.72 -1.20
CA GLU A 501 -24.65 1.71 -1.87
C GLU A 501 -24.85 0.50 -2.78
N LYS A 502 -23.81 0.05 -3.49
CA LYS A 502 -23.92 -1.05 -4.48
C LYS A 502 -23.65 -2.44 -3.89
N PHE A 503 -22.78 -2.53 -2.90
CA PHE A 503 -22.27 -3.81 -2.37
C PHE A 503 -22.49 -3.97 -0.86
N GLY A 504 -22.90 -2.94 -0.15
CA GLY A 504 -23.15 -2.98 1.28
C GLY A 504 -24.37 -3.85 1.66
N SER A 505 -24.29 -4.44 2.90
CA SER A 505 -25.32 -5.31 3.48
C SER A 505 -26.16 -4.59 4.53
#